data_6bb44f9d744f2d580b167741301378b5
#
_entry.id   6bb44f9d744f2d580b167741301378b5
#
_cell.length_a   1.000
_cell.length_b   1.000
_cell.length_c   1.000
_cell.angle_alpha   90.00
_cell.angle_beta   90.00
_cell.angle_gamma   90.00
#
_symmetry.space_group_name_H-M   'P 1'
#
loop_
_entity.id
_entity.type
_entity.pdbx_description
1 polymer ?
#
loop_
_entity_poly.entity_id
_entity_poly.type
_entity_poly.pdbx_seq_one_letter_code
_entity_poly.pdbx_strand_id
1 'polypeptide(L)'
;MGKHDMRTATSSEEHLMNRIKELEKRLAFANETNSKLKAELSKYNKWMSEIEAAAQDRLAEKDEHIAQLEAKIVKLVTRYV
;
A
#
# COMPACT_ATOMS: atom_id res chain seq x y z
N MET A 1 42.24 42.33 9.82
CA MET A 1 40.89 42.22 9.32
C MET A 1 40.65 40.96 8.48
N GLY A 2 41.56 40.60 7.56
CA GLY A 2 41.36 39.41 6.72
C GLY A 2 41.20 38.10 7.45
N LYS A 3 41.92 37.90 8.56
CA LYS A 3 41.80 36.67 9.37
C LYS A 3 40.48 36.55 10.07
N HIS A 4 39.88 37.68 10.48
CA HIS A 4 38.59 37.68 11.18
C HIS A 4 37.46 37.34 10.20
N ASP A 5 37.50 37.89 9.01
CA ASP A 5 36.53 37.63 7.95
C ASP A 5 36.60 36.17 7.47
N MET A 6 37.84 35.64 7.35
CA MET A 6 38.06 34.24 7.01
C MET A 6 37.48 33.28 8.04
N ARG A 7 37.62 33.56 9.33
CA ARG A 7 37.04 32.73 10.41
C ARG A 7 35.52 32.74 10.35
N THR A 8 34.92 33.88 10.09
CA THR A 8 33.48 34.01 9.99
C THR A 8 32.97 33.21 8.79
N ALA A 9 33.63 33.32 7.62
CA ALA A 9 33.28 32.55 6.44
C ALA A 9 33.44 31.05 6.66
N THR A 10 34.53 30.60 7.30
CA THR A 10 34.77 29.19 7.60
C THR A 10 33.72 28.64 8.55
N SER A 11 33.33 29.37 9.60
CA SER A 11 32.28 28.96 10.53
C SER A 11 30.95 28.83 9.83
N SER A 12 30.60 29.73 8.92
CA SER A 12 29.40 29.70 8.15
C SER A 12 29.37 28.49 7.20
N GLU A 13 30.51 28.21 6.55
CA GLU A 13 30.67 27.06 5.67
C GLU A 13 30.52 25.74 6.43
N GLU A 14 31.17 25.63 7.60
CA GLU A 14 31.03 24.44 8.46
C GLU A 14 29.59 24.24 8.91
N HIS A 15 28.93 25.32 9.31
CA HIS A 15 27.53 25.25 9.72
C HIS A 15 26.62 24.78 8.57
N LEU A 16 26.84 25.32 7.38
CA LEU A 16 26.11 24.92 6.18
C LEU A 16 26.39 23.47 5.80
N MET A 17 27.63 23.03 5.86
CA MET A 17 28.03 21.65 5.58
C MET A 17 27.38 20.67 6.57
N ASN A 18 27.37 21.03 7.85
CA ASN A 18 26.70 20.22 8.88
C ASN A 18 25.20 20.14 8.64
N ARG A 19 24.58 21.24 8.22
CA ARG A 19 23.18 21.28 7.88
C ARG A 19 22.86 20.41 6.67
N ILE A 20 23.69 20.45 5.66
CA ILE A 20 23.56 19.62 4.46
C ILE A 20 23.63 18.14 4.82
N LYS A 21 24.62 17.75 5.63
CA LYS A 21 24.76 16.36 6.09
C LYS A 21 23.52 15.88 6.86
N GLU A 22 23.01 16.73 7.73
CA GLU A 22 21.79 16.41 8.49
C GLU A 22 20.59 16.23 7.56
N LEU A 23 20.42 17.11 6.61
CA LEU A 23 19.33 17.02 5.63
C LEU A 23 19.46 15.78 4.73
N GLU A 24 20.67 15.44 4.33
CA GLU A 24 20.94 14.23 3.55
C GLU A 24 20.55 12.97 4.33
N LYS A 25 20.86 12.92 5.62
CA LYS A 25 20.46 11.81 6.50
C LYS A 25 18.94 11.71 6.61
N ARG A 26 18.28 12.84 6.79
CA ARG A 26 16.80 12.88 6.86
C ARG A 26 16.17 12.43 5.55
N LEU A 27 16.74 12.87 4.44
CA LEU A 27 16.27 12.47 3.12
C LEU A 27 16.43 10.97 2.89
N ALA A 28 17.59 10.42 3.22
CA ALA A 28 17.87 9.00 3.12
C ALA A 28 16.88 8.18 3.97
N PHE A 29 16.64 8.61 5.19
CA PHE A 29 15.66 7.97 6.08
C PHE A 29 14.24 8.03 5.51
N ALA A 30 13.83 9.20 5.01
CA ALA A 30 12.51 9.37 4.40
C ALA A 30 12.35 8.50 3.16
N ASN A 31 13.37 8.43 2.31
CA ASN A 31 13.34 7.58 1.12
C ASN A 31 13.25 6.10 1.47
N GLU A 32 13.97 5.66 2.49
CA GLU A 32 13.90 4.28 2.99
C GLU A 32 12.50 3.97 3.53
N THR A 33 11.95 4.86 4.34
CA THR A 33 10.60 4.72 4.87
C THR A 33 9.56 4.66 3.75
N ASN A 34 9.70 5.52 2.74
CA ASN A 34 8.79 5.52 1.60
C ASN A 34 8.87 4.21 0.81
N SER A 35 10.07 3.65 0.62
CA SER A 35 10.25 2.37 -0.05
C SER A 35 9.57 1.24 0.72
N LYS A 36 9.71 1.21 2.04
CA LYS A 36 9.06 0.22 2.91
C LYS A 36 7.54 0.35 2.84
N LEU A 37 7.02 1.57 2.91
CA LEU A 37 5.58 1.84 2.83
C LEU A 37 5.00 1.42 1.48
N LYS A 38 5.70 1.68 0.39
CA LYS A 38 5.29 1.24 -0.95
C LYS A 38 5.24 -0.28 -1.05
N ALA A 39 6.23 -0.97 -0.47
CA ALA A 39 6.26 -2.43 -0.46
C ALA A 39 5.10 -3.01 0.34
N GLU A 40 4.79 -2.44 1.51
CA GLU A 40 3.64 -2.83 2.33
C GLU A 40 2.33 -2.58 1.61
N LEU A 41 2.19 -1.41 0.98
CA LEU A 41 0.99 -1.07 0.22
C LEU A 41 0.76 -2.06 -0.93
N SER A 42 1.83 -2.43 -1.62
CA SER A 42 1.75 -3.43 -2.69
C SER A 42 1.26 -4.78 -2.17
N LYS A 43 1.75 -5.22 -1.00
CA LYS A 43 1.31 -6.46 -0.35
C LYS A 43 -0.17 -6.41 0.01
N TYR A 44 -0.63 -5.30 0.59
CA TYR A 44 -2.04 -5.13 0.95
C TYR A 44 -2.94 -5.13 -0.27
N ASN A 45 -2.53 -4.45 -1.34
CA ASN A 45 -3.30 -4.41 -2.58
C ASN A 45 -3.43 -5.81 -3.20
N LYS A 46 -2.36 -6.60 -3.20
CA LYS A 46 -2.39 -7.97 -3.67
C LYS A 46 -3.31 -8.84 -2.81
N TRP A 47 -3.18 -8.72 -1.51
CA TRP A 47 -4.02 -9.45 -0.55
C TRP A 47 -5.49 -9.10 -0.71
N MET A 48 -5.82 -7.80 -0.84
CA MET A 48 -7.19 -7.34 -1.08
C MET A 48 -7.76 -7.90 -2.38
N SER A 49 -6.96 -7.92 -3.46
CA SER A 49 -7.38 -8.50 -4.74
C SER A 49 -7.68 -9.99 -4.62
N GLU A 50 -6.87 -10.72 -3.86
CA GLU A 50 -7.08 -12.15 -3.61
C GLU A 50 -8.36 -12.40 -2.81
N ILE A 51 -8.62 -11.58 -1.79
CA ILE A 51 -9.86 -11.67 -0.99
C ILE A 51 -11.08 -11.37 -1.85
N GLU A 52 -11.02 -10.32 -2.69
CA GLU A 52 -12.12 -9.98 -3.59
C GLU A 52 -12.42 -11.11 -4.58
N ALA A 53 -11.38 -11.70 -5.17
CA ALA A 53 -11.53 -12.83 -6.08
C ALA A 53 -12.17 -14.04 -5.37
N ALA A 54 -11.71 -14.36 -4.16
CA ALA A 54 -12.29 -15.45 -3.37
C ALA A 54 -13.75 -15.18 -3.00
N ALA A 55 -14.08 -13.94 -2.66
CA ALA A 55 -15.46 -13.56 -2.34
C ALA A 55 -16.37 -13.68 -3.55
N GLN A 56 -15.91 -13.27 -4.73
CA GLN A 56 -16.66 -13.40 -5.98
C GLN A 56 -16.89 -14.87 -6.33
N ASP A 57 -15.89 -15.73 -6.17
CA ASP A 57 -16.02 -17.16 -6.41
C ASP A 57 -17.05 -17.79 -5.48
N ARG A 58 -17.06 -17.42 -4.21
CA ARG A 58 -18.06 -17.89 -3.24
C ARG A 58 -19.48 -17.44 -3.62
N LEU A 59 -19.62 -16.20 -4.05
CA LEU A 59 -20.90 -15.67 -4.51
C LEU A 59 -21.41 -16.44 -5.74
N ALA A 60 -20.53 -16.69 -6.70
CA ALA A 60 -20.87 -17.46 -7.89
C ALA A 60 -21.32 -18.89 -7.54
N GLU A 61 -20.63 -19.57 -6.62
CA GLU A 61 -21.01 -20.89 -6.12
C GLU A 61 -22.36 -20.88 -5.45
N LYS A 62 -22.65 -19.88 -4.61
CA LYS A 62 -23.93 -19.73 -3.95
C LYS A 62 -25.07 -19.45 -4.92
N ASP A 63 -24.82 -18.61 -5.92
CA ASP A 63 -25.79 -18.30 -6.96
C ASP A 63 -26.13 -19.56 -7.77
N GLU A 64 -25.15 -20.37 -8.11
CA GLU A 64 -25.36 -21.65 -8.79
C GLU A 64 -26.17 -22.59 -7.93
N HIS A 65 -25.86 -22.68 -6.63
CA HIS A 65 -26.61 -23.52 -5.69
C HIS A 65 -28.06 -23.08 -5.57
N ILE A 66 -28.32 -21.78 -5.50
CA ILE A 66 -29.66 -21.21 -5.46
C ILE A 66 -30.40 -21.56 -6.75
N ALA A 67 -29.79 -21.41 -7.90
CA ALA A 67 -30.40 -21.75 -9.17
C ALA A 67 -30.77 -23.24 -9.25
N GLN A 68 -29.92 -24.13 -8.74
CA GLN A 68 -30.21 -25.57 -8.66
C GLN A 68 -31.40 -25.85 -7.74
N LEU A 69 -31.48 -25.20 -6.58
CA LEU A 69 -32.61 -25.34 -5.65
C LEU A 69 -33.90 -24.82 -6.26
N GLU A 70 -33.86 -23.69 -6.93
CA GLU A 70 -35.04 -23.14 -7.63
C GLU A 70 -35.53 -24.08 -8.72
N ALA A 71 -34.63 -24.68 -9.48
CA ALA A 71 -34.98 -25.68 -10.50
C ALA A 71 -35.68 -26.91 -9.87
N LYS A 72 -35.17 -27.37 -8.73
CA LYS A 72 -35.80 -28.48 -7.99
C LYS A 72 -37.21 -28.13 -7.51
N ILE A 73 -37.36 -26.90 -6.98
CA ILE A 73 -38.69 -26.42 -6.53
C ILE A 73 -39.69 -26.40 -7.71
N VAL A 74 -39.28 -25.86 -8.84
CA VAL A 74 -40.10 -25.81 -10.04
C VAL A 74 -40.53 -27.24 -10.47
N LYS A 75 -39.60 -28.19 -10.48
CA LYS A 75 -39.90 -29.59 -10.79
C LYS A 75 -40.92 -30.19 -9.83
N LEU A 76 -40.78 -29.94 -8.53
CA LEU A 76 -41.70 -30.44 -7.53
C LEU A 76 -43.08 -29.82 -7.68
N VAL A 77 -43.16 -28.52 -7.88
CA VAL A 77 -44.44 -27.82 -8.09
C VAL A 77 -45.13 -28.34 -9.34
N THR A 78 -44.43 -28.49 -10.44
CA THR A 78 -44.95 -28.99 -11.70
C THR A 78 -45.44 -30.43 -11.57
N ARG A 79 -44.79 -31.24 -10.75
CA ARG A 79 -45.14 -32.65 -10.52
C ARG A 79 -46.44 -32.79 -9.76
N TYR A 80 -46.77 -31.88 -8.87
CA TYR A 80 -47.96 -31.96 -8.03
C TYR A 80 -49.11 -31.08 -8.50
N VAL A 81 -48.91 -30.33 -9.57
CA VAL A 81 -49.96 -29.54 -10.21
C VAL A 81 -50.47 -30.26 -11.45
#